data_19f93798796e6a3ac1a6f5c9cd4ce572
#
_entry.id   19f93798796e6a3ac1a6f5c9cd4ce572
#
_cell.length_a   1.000
_cell.length_b   1.000
_cell.length_c   1.000
_cell.angle_alpha   90.00
_cell.angle_beta   90.00
_cell.angle_gamma   90.00
#
_symmetry.space_group_name_H-M   'P 1'
#
loop_
_entity.id
_entity.type
_entity.pdbx_description
1 polymer ?
#
loop_
_entity_poly.entity_id
_entity_poly.type
_entity_poly.pdbx_seq_one_letter_code
_entity_poly.pdbx_strand_id
1 'polypeptide(L)'
;MERTDTSRAVPRNLGPPGSRAATDGDAVAAAPGVPAAALAGLVSAGVALGAGELIAGVDDGLASPVEAVAGEVINRVPRSVERFAIETFGSNDKIALVVGILAFSAVFGIVLGVLSRRRPSVGALALAAFAAVGVLASAAGPQAPLTAGVPSVIAGLAGVLCLRSLVARAPGRGPSRQTAPNDGLAAEAAPLPSPAAMPVRGGVASRRAFLGMTAAVAAAGALAAAGGRALRSRFSAAESRANVVLPAAARPGPPLPPAATDVEVGVPGVAPFVTPNADFYRVDTALVVPQVRAEDWVLSVTGMVDEPFELTFDELLARDLIEADITMTCISNPVGGDLVGHARWLGVLTRELLDEARPRGGADQLVGRSVDGYTCGFPLSAAYDRDCIVAVGMNGEPLPLKHGFPARLVTPGLYGYIGSTKWLTELEVTTFDAFDQYWVRRGYADRAPIKTMARIDTPRSLERVAAGPVAIGGVAWAQTRGIDAVEVRIDDGPFRPAQLAEALNRDSWRQWRFDWDAVPGRHTLTVRAVDGRGETQTETRADIVPDGASGWMSLVVTVD
;
A
#
# COMPACT_ATOMS: atom_id res chain seq x y z
N MET A 1 -43.36 -88.46 -10.27
CA MET A 1 -44.25 -88.95 -9.20
C MET A 1 -44.92 -87.71 -8.62
N GLU A 2 -46.09 -87.35 -9.20
CA GLU A 2 -47.38 -87.53 -8.58
C GLU A 2 -47.58 -86.62 -7.35
N ARG A 3 -48.61 -85.82 -7.20
CA ARG A 3 -49.96 -85.67 -7.75
C ARG A 3 -50.48 -84.27 -7.40
N THR A 4 -51.11 -83.61 -8.34
CA THR A 4 -52.43 -82.95 -8.24
C THR A 4 -53.14 -82.88 -6.91
N ASP A 5 -53.67 -81.73 -6.50
CA ASP A 5 -55.10 -81.58 -6.31
C ASP A 5 -55.57 -80.11 -6.44
N THR A 6 -56.72 -79.99 -7.06
CA THR A 6 -57.53 -78.82 -7.36
C THR A 6 -58.52 -78.57 -6.24
N SER A 7 -58.74 -77.33 -5.81
CA SER A 7 -60.02 -76.93 -5.19
C SER A 7 -60.34 -75.44 -5.52
N ARG A 8 -61.50 -75.28 -6.13
CA ARG A 8 -62.21 -74.03 -6.45
C ARG A 8 -62.66 -73.31 -5.16
N ALA A 9 -62.52 -72.01 -5.13
CA ALA A 9 -63.30 -71.15 -4.25
C ALA A 9 -63.65 -69.80 -4.91
N VAL A 10 -64.85 -69.41 -4.79
CA VAL A 10 -65.74 -68.36 -5.28
C VAL A 10 -65.23 -66.93 -5.00
N PRO A 11 -65.56 -65.93 -5.85
CA PRO A 11 -65.06 -64.56 -5.68
C PRO A 11 -65.90 -63.78 -4.68
N ARG A 12 -65.17 -63.07 -3.76
CA ARG A 12 -65.75 -62.03 -2.93
C ARG A 12 -65.53 -60.65 -3.48
N ASN A 13 -66.59 -59.91 -3.61
CA ASN A 13 -66.74 -58.51 -3.95
C ASN A 13 -65.74 -57.61 -3.21
N LEU A 14 -64.86 -56.87 -3.93
CA LEU A 14 -64.04 -55.81 -3.39
C LEU A 14 -64.71 -54.47 -3.67
N GLY A 15 -65.02 -53.73 -2.60
CA GLY A 15 -65.50 -52.36 -2.61
C GLY A 15 -64.45 -51.39 -3.14
N PRO A 16 -64.80 -50.14 -3.45
CA PRO A 16 -63.87 -49.16 -4.14
C PRO A 16 -62.73 -48.80 -3.24
N PRO A 17 -61.47 -48.50 -3.85
CA PRO A 17 -60.29 -48.16 -3.11
C PRO A 17 -60.42 -46.78 -2.44
N GLY A 18 -60.20 -46.78 -1.12
CA GLY A 18 -60.15 -45.55 -0.33
C GLY A 18 -59.12 -44.56 -0.87
N SER A 19 -59.55 -43.33 -0.94
CA SER A 19 -58.73 -42.20 -1.25
C SER A 19 -57.55 -42.15 -0.26
N ARG A 20 -56.33 -42.36 -0.77
CA ARG A 20 -55.09 -41.99 -0.06
C ARG A 20 -55.13 -40.49 0.18
N ALA A 21 -55.17 -40.07 1.42
CA ALA A 21 -54.94 -38.72 1.82
C ALA A 21 -53.60 -38.29 1.24
N ALA A 22 -53.60 -37.25 0.42
CA ALA A 22 -52.39 -36.57 -0.01
C ALA A 22 -51.71 -36.04 1.25
N THR A 23 -50.54 -36.58 1.55
CA THR A 23 -49.64 -36.04 2.55
C THR A 23 -49.33 -34.58 2.18
N ASP A 24 -49.53 -33.71 3.13
CA ASP A 24 -49.16 -32.28 3.05
C ASP A 24 -47.85 -32.11 2.31
N GLY A 25 -47.92 -31.50 1.12
CA GLY A 25 -46.77 -31.09 0.36
C GLY A 25 -46.04 -30.01 1.13
N ASP A 26 -44.80 -30.28 1.47
CA ASP A 26 -43.84 -29.28 1.92
C ASP A 26 -43.98 -28.04 1.03
N ALA A 27 -44.51 -26.96 1.59
CA ALA A 27 -44.59 -25.67 0.94
C ALA A 27 -43.14 -25.18 0.72
N VAL A 28 -42.58 -25.50 -0.44
CA VAL A 28 -41.28 -24.99 -0.86
C VAL A 28 -41.33 -23.47 -0.81
N ALA A 29 -40.70 -22.89 0.18
CA ALA A 29 -40.62 -21.44 0.36
C ALA A 29 -40.11 -20.80 -0.93
N ALA A 30 -40.86 -19.85 -1.49
CA ALA A 30 -40.51 -19.20 -2.73
C ALA A 30 -39.12 -18.52 -2.61
N ALA A 31 -38.24 -18.82 -3.54
CA ALA A 31 -36.86 -18.24 -3.54
C ALA A 31 -36.90 -16.71 -3.53
N PRO A 32 -36.00 -16.04 -2.79
CA PRO A 32 -35.89 -14.58 -2.75
C PRO A 32 -35.83 -13.93 -4.13
N GLY A 33 -36.34 -12.70 -4.28
CA GLY A 33 -36.19 -11.92 -5.50
C GLY A 33 -34.67 -11.60 -5.78
N VAL A 34 -34.24 -11.55 -7.06
CA VAL A 34 -32.85 -11.28 -7.43
C VAL A 34 -32.32 -10.00 -6.79
N PRO A 35 -33.03 -8.83 -6.84
CA PRO A 35 -32.52 -7.60 -6.25
C PRO A 35 -32.34 -7.67 -4.73
N ALA A 36 -33.26 -8.34 -4.02
CA ALA A 36 -33.16 -8.50 -2.57
C ALA A 36 -31.98 -9.40 -2.17
N ALA A 37 -31.75 -10.47 -2.92
CA ALA A 37 -30.63 -11.36 -2.69
C ALA A 37 -29.29 -10.70 -3.03
N ALA A 38 -29.22 -9.94 -4.11
CA ALA A 38 -28.04 -9.13 -4.48
C ALA A 38 -27.69 -8.12 -3.38
N LEU A 39 -28.69 -7.39 -2.88
CA LEU A 39 -28.53 -6.45 -1.77
C LEU A 39 -28.10 -7.15 -0.48
N ALA A 40 -28.69 -8.31 -0.17
CA ALA A 40 -28.29 -9.11 0.99
C ALA A 40 -26.80 -9.52 0.90
N GLY A 41 -26.35 -9.94 -0.27
CA GLY A 41 -24.95 -10.30 -0.49
C GLY A 41 -23.99 -9.12 -0.36
N LEU A 42 -24.33 -7.99 -0.97
CA LEU A 42 -23.54 -6.74 -0.87
C LEU A 42 -23.38 -6.29 0.59
N VAL A 43 -24.48 -6.24 1.33
CA VAL A 43 -24.46 -5.82 2.74
C VAL A 43 -23.67 -6.83 3.59
N SER A 44 -23.78 -8.13 3.30
CA SER A 44 -23.02 -9.15 4.03
C SER A 44 -21.51 -9.03 3.80
N ALA A 45 -21.07 -8.67 2.60
CA ALA A 45 -19.67 -8.38 2.33
C ALA A 45 -19.21 -7.12 3.11
N GLY A 46 -20.01 -6.06 3.12
CA GLY A 46 -19.71 -4.86 3.91
C GLY A 46 -19.62 -5.11 5.42
N VAL A 47 -20.54 -5.93 5.97
CA VAL A 47 -20.50 -6.33 7.39
C VAL A 47 -19.28 -7.19 7.70
N ALA A 48 -18.91 -8.11 6.81
CA ALA A 48 -17.70 -8.91 6.95
C ALA A 48 -16.46 -8.02 7.06
N LEU A 49 -16.29 -7.10 6.11
CA LEU A 49 -15.17 -6.16 6.11
C LEU A 49 -15.19 -5.27 7.37
N GLY A 50 -16.37 -4.72 7.74
CA GLY A 50 -16.50 -3.88 8.93
C GLY A 50 -16.16 -4.60 10.23
N ALA A 51 -16.57 -5.86 10.36
CA ALA A 51 -16.23 -6.69 11.52
C ALA A 51 -14.71 -6.98 11.57
N GLY A 52 -14.10 -7.26 10.41
CA GLY A 52 -12.65 -7.45 10.30
C GLY A 52 -11.86 -6.21 10.69
N GLU A 53 -12.28 -5.03 10.21
CA GLU A 53 -11.69 -3.74 10.59
C GLU A 53 -11.81 -3.46 12.10
N LEU A 54 -12.98 -3.78 12.70
CA LEU A 54 -13.19 -3.58 14.13
C LEU A 54 -12.22 -4.41 14.96
N ILE A 55 -12.04 -5.68 14.61
CA ILE A 55 -11.12 -6.57 15.34
C ILE A 55 -9.66 -6.16 15.10
N ALA A 56 -9.31 -5.79 13.87
CA ALA A 56 -7.98 -5.28 13.57
C ALA A 56 -7.65 -3.96 14.31
N GLY A 57 -8.66 -3.18 14.71
CA GLY A 57 -8.49 -1.98 15.53
C GLY A 57 -8.22 -2.25 17.02
N VAL A 58 -8.32 -3.49 17.49
CA VAL A 58 -8.11 -3.84 18.91
C VAL A 58 -6.63 -3.94 19.26
N ASP A 59 -5.80 -4.37 18.31
CA ASP A 59 -4.37 -4.62 18.50
C ASP A 59 -3.61 -4.17 17.25
N ASP A 60 -2.47 -3.51 17.41
CA ASP A 60 -1.67 -2.94 16.31
C ASP A 60 -0.96 -4.00 15.46
N GLY A 61 -0.69 -5.18 16.03
CA GLY A 61 -0.15 -6.35 15.31
C GLY A 61 -1.17 -7.06 14.40
N LEU A 62 -2.46 -6.66 14.42
CA LEU A 62 -3.52 -7.27 13.62
C LEU A 62 -3.81 -6.47 12.36
N ALA A 63 -3.51 -7.03 11.19
CA ALA A 63 -3.91 -6.46 9.90
C ALA A 63 -5.40 -6.72 9.61
N SER A 64 -6.10 -5.73 9.02
CA SER A 64 -7.46 -5.96 8.53
C SER A 64 -7.44 -6.92 7.32
N PRO A 65 -8.58 -7.59 7.01
CA PRO A 65 -8.64 -8.46 5.83
C PRO A 65 -8.26 -7.76 4.52
N VAL A 66 -8.60 -6.46 4.39
CA VAL A 66 -8.26 -5.66 3.21
C VAL A 66 -6.75 -5.39 3.17
N GLU A 67 -6.14 -5.01 4.28
CA GLU A 67 -4.71 -4.74 4.40
C GLU A 67 -3.88 -6.00 4.14
N ALA A 68 -4.26 -7.13 4.74
CA ALA A 68 -3.57 -8.40 4.56
C ALA A 68 -3.57 -8.85 3.09
N VAL A 69 -4.75 -8.83 2.44
CA VAL A 69 -4.88 -9.20 1.03
C VAL A 69 -4.13 -8.21 0.12
N ALA A 70 -4.23 -6.90 0.40
CA ALA A 70 -3.53 -5.90 -0.39
C ALA A 70 -1.99 -6.05 -0.28
N GLY A 71 -1.46 -6.31 0.90
CA GLY A 71 -0.04 -6.60 1.12
C GLY A 71 0.42 -7.82 0.31
N GLU A 72 -0.35 -8.92 0.34
CA GLU A 72 -0.03 -10.10 -0.45
C GLU A 72 -0.13 -9.89 -1.96
N VAL A 73 -1.08 -9.09 -2.43
CA VAL A 73 -1.15 -8.68 -3.84
C VAL A 73 0.11 -7.92 -4.23
N ILE A 74 0.52 -6.92 -3.45
CA ILE A 74 1.76 -6.14 -3.70
C ILE A 74 2.97 -7.08 -3.76
N ASN A 75 3.05 -8.06 -2.87
CA ASN A 75 4.20 -8.97 -2.80
C ASN A 75 4.27 -9.99 -3.94
N ARG A 76 3.14 -10.36 -4.58
CA ARG A 76 3.05 -11.44 -5.56
C ARG A 76 2.64 -11.02 -6.96
N VAL A 77 2.22 -9.77 -7.14
CA VAL A 77 1.76 -9.29 -8.44
C VAL A 77 2.91 -9.32 -9.46
N PRO A 78 2.67 -9.76 -10.72
CA PRO A 78 3.67 -9.72 -11.78
C PRO A 78 4.11 -8.27 -12.07
N ARG A 79 5.39 -8.08 -12.42
CA ARG A 79 5.98 -6.76 -12.72
C ARG A 79 5.22 -5.94 -13.76
N SER A 80 4.64 -6.60 -14.77
CA SER A 80 3.86 -5.91 -15.79
C SER A 80 2.63 -5.20 -15.20
N VAL A 81 2.00 -5.79 -14.17
CA VAL A 81 0.86 -5.21 -13.48
C VAL A 81 1.30 -4.12 -12.51
N GLU A 82 2.40 -4.35 -11.78
CA GLU A 82 3.02 -3.35 -10.91
C GLU A 82 3.41 -2.09 -11.71
N ARG A 83 4.12 -2.27 -12.83
CA ARG A 83 4.49 -1.17 -13.73
C ARG A 83 3.27 -0.42 -14.25
N PHE A 84 2.26 -1.14 -14.74
CA PHE A 84 1.00 -0.54 -15.18
C PHE A 84 0.34 0.29 -14.07
N ALA A 85 0.32 -0.23 -12.84
CA ALA A 85 -0.26 0.49 -11.70
C ALA A 85 0.51 1.79 -11.38
N ILE A 86 1.86 1.73 -11.36
CA ILE A 86 2.71 2.89 -11.12
C ILE A 86 2.58 3.93 -12.25
N GLU A 87 2.61 3.50 -13.51
CA GLU A 87 2.49 4.39 -14.67
C GLU A 87 1.11 5.05 -14.77
N THR A 88 0.04 4.32 -14.37
CA THR A 88 -1.35 4.80 -14.49
C THR A 88 -1.79 5.64 -13.28
N PHE A 89 -1.42 5.24 -12.07
CA PHE A 89 -1.92 5.83 -10.82
C PHE A 89 -0.86 6.63 -10.06
N GLY A 90 0.42 6.53 -10.44
CA GLY A 90 1.53 7.23 -9.77
C GLY A 90 1.55 6.95 -8.27
N SER A 91 1.60 8.00 -7.46
CA SER A 91 1.58 7.92 -5.99
C SER A 91 0.25 7.43 -5.39
N ASN A 92 -0.81 7.29 -6.20
CA ASN A 92 -2.13 6.80 -5.79
C ASN A 92 -2.35 5.29 -6.08
N ASP A 93 -1.33 4.56 -6.49
CA ASP A 93 -1.37 3.14 -6.81
C ASP A 93 -1.95 2.29 -5.66
N LYS A 94 -1.57 2.56 -4.42
CA LYS A 94 -2.09 1.89 -3.22
C LYS A 94 -3.56 2.20 -2.95
N ILE A 95 -3.99 3.43 -3.17
CA ILE A 95 -5.40 3.81 -3.06
C ILE A 95 -6.22 3.08 -4.12
N ALA A 96 -5.73 3.04 -5.35
CA ALA A 96 -6.36 2.31 -6.45
C ALA A 96 -6.50 0.81 -6.13
N LEU A 97 -5.47 0.19 -5.54
CA LEU A 97 -5.50 -1.20 -5.08
C LEU A 97 -6.58 -1.44 -4.03
N VAL A 98 -6.65 -0.62 -2.98
CA VAL A 98 -7.67 -0.74 -1.92
C VAL A 98 -9.08 -0.56 -2.49
N VAL A 99 -9.29 0.45 -3.34
CA VAL A 99 -10.58 0.66 -4.04
C VAL A 99 -10.93 -0.54 -4.91
N GLY A 100 -9.96 -1.11 -5.62
CA GLY A 100 -10.13 -2.32 -6.42
C GLY A 100 -10.56 -3.53 -5.58
N ILE A 101 -9.94 -3.76 -4.43
CA ILE A 101 -10.31 -4.85 -3.49
C ILE A 101 -11.72 -4.64 -2.96
N LEU A 102 -12.10 -3.41 -2.58
CA LEU A 102 -13.44 -3.10 -2.10
C LEU A 102 -14.50 -3.29 -3.19
N ALA A 103 -14.22 -2.83 -4.42
CA ALA A 103 -15.10 -3.02 -5.57
C ALA A 103 -15.28 -4.51 -5.91
N PHE A 104 -14.18 -5.27 -5.94
CA PHE A 104 -14.23 -6.72 -6.12
C PHE A 104 -15.06 -7.40 -5.02
N SER A 105 -14.86 -7.05 -3.76
CA SER A 105 -15.60 -7.59 -2.63
C SER A 105 -17.10 -7.28 -2.72
N ALA A 106 -17.46 -6.09 -3.19
CA ALA A 106 -18.85 -5.70 -3.43
C ALA A 106 -19.49 -6.54 -4.53
N VAL A 107 -18.84 -6.66 -5.70
CA VAL A 107 -19.32 -7.49 -6.82
C VAL A 107 -19.42 -8.96 -6.40
N PHE A 108 -18.40 -9.48 -5.74
CA PHE A 108 -18.39 -10.84 -5.19
C PHE A 108 -19.54 -11.07 -4.24
N GLY A 109 -19.79 -10.15 -3.30
CA GLY A 109 -20.93 -10.21 -2.40
C GLY A 109 -22.26 -10.25 -3.14
N ILE A 110 -22.47 -9.40 -4.16
CA ILE A 110 -23.67 -9.38 -5.01
C ILE A 110 -23.88 -10.75 -5.66
N VAL A 111 -22.87 -11.30 -6.29
CA VAL A 111 -22.92 -12.61 -6.96
C VAL A 111 -23.27 -13.71 -5.96
N LEU A 112 -22.60 -13.73 -4.80
CA LEU A 112 -22.90 -14.71 -3.74
C LEU A 112 -24.31 -14.60 -3.22
N GLY A 113 -24.83 -13.39 -3.02
CA GLY A 113 -26.22 -13.16 -2.64
C GLY A 113 -27.17 -13.79 -3.65
N VAL A 114 -26.95 -13.58 -4.94
CA VAL A 114 -27.78 -14.14 -6.01
C VAL A 114 -27.68 -15.68 -6.06
N LEU A 115 -26.48 -16.24 -5.94
CA LEU A 115 -26.27 -17.70 -5.91
C LEU A 115 -26.92 -18.36 -4.69
N SER A 116 -26.89 -17.69 -3.54
CA SER A 116 -27.46 -18.18 -2.26
C SER A 116 -28.96 -18.30 -2.28
N ARG A 117 -29.68 -17.71 -3.25
CA ARG A 117 -31.12 -17.81 -3.41
C ARG A 117 -31.61 -19.26 -3.52
N ARG A 118 -30.85 -20.08 -4.26
CA ARG A 118 -31.23 -21.48 -4.54
C ARG A 118 -30.41 -22.47 -3.71
N ARG A 119 -29.23 -22.09 -3.28
CA ARG A 119 -28.29 -22.94 -2.53
C ARG A 119 -27.59 -22.13 -1.44
N PRO A 120 -28.20 -21.94 -0.27
CA PRO A 120 -27.62 -21.11 0.81
C PRO A 120 -26.23 -21.57 1.27
N SER A 121 -25.96 -22.88 1.17
CA SER A 121 -24.66 -23.46 1.50
C SER A 121 -23.51 -22.97 0.58
N VAL A 122 -23.80 -22.71 -0.70
CA VAL A 122 -22.79 -22.26 -1.68
C VAL A 122 -22.27 -20.87 -1.30
N GLY A 123 -23.17 -19.94 -0.97
CA GLY A 123 -22.76 -18.59 -0.54
C GLY A 123 -21.97 -18.61 0.77
N ALA A 124 -22.39 -19.44 1.75
CA ALA A 124 -21.68 -19.59 3.00
C ALA A 124 -20.27 -20.17 2.80
N LEU A 125 -20.15 -21.22 1.97
CA LEU A 125 -18.86 -21.86 1.66
C LEU A 125 -17.91 -20.88 0.93
N ALA A 126 -18.43 -20.11 -0.04
CA ALA A 126 -17.64 -19.16 -0.78
C ALA A 126 -17.16 -17.98 0.10
N LEU A 127 -17.99 -17.49 1.04
CA LEU A 127 -17.55 -16.50 2.02
C LEU A 127 -16.50 -17.08 2.98
N ALA A 128 -16.65 -18.31 3.41
CA ALA A 128 -15.66 -19.00 4.24
C ALA A 128 -14.33 -19.17 3.47
N ALA A 129 -14.37 -19.54 2.19
CA ALA A 129 -13.19 -19.60 1.34
C ALA A 129 -12.52 -18.23 1.17
N PHE A 130 -13.31 -17.17 0.99
CA PHE A 130 -12.77 -15.81 0.92
C PHE A 130 -12.12 -15.38 2.24
N ALA A 131 -12.71 -15.72 3.38
CA ALA A 131 -12.10 -15.49 4.70
C ALA A 131 -10.79 -16.28 4.88
N ALA A 132 -10.75 -17.53 4.37
CA ALA A 132 -9.52 -18.33 4.38
C ALA A 132 -8.37 -17.68 3.58
N VAL A 133 -8.68 -17.04 2.46
CA VAL A 133 -7.68 -16.24 1.71
C VAL A 133 -7.14 -15.11 2.59
N GLY A 134 -8.00 -14.40 3.33
CA GLY A 134 -7.57 -13.36 4.27
C GLY A 134 -6.70 -13.92 5.41
N VAL A 135 -7.02 -15.09 5.96
CA VAL A 135 -6.19 -15.77 6.98
C VAL A 135 -4.82 -16.13 6.43
N LEU A 136 -4.77 -16.73 5.23
CA LEU A 136 -3.50 -17.10 4.58
C LEU A 136 -2.65 -15.87 4.28
N ALA A 137 -3.29 -14.79 3.80
CA ALA A 137 -2.62 -13.53 3.55
C ALA A 137 -2.03 -12.93 4.84
N SER A 138 -2.81 -12.92 5.94
CA SER A 138 -2.33 -12.41 7.23
C SER A 138 -1.17 -13.25 7.81
N ALA A 139 -1.17 -14.56 7.56
CA ALA A 139 -0.14 -15.47 8.07
C ALA A 139 1.14 -15.47 7.22
N ALA A 140 1.13 -14.87 6.04
CA ALA A 140 2.27 -14.85 5.13
C ALA A 140 3.32 -13.79 5.48
N GLY A 141 3.02 -12.86 6.38
CA GLY A 141 3.96 -11.83 6.84
C GLY A 141 5.14 -12.44 7.61
N PRO A 142 6.37 -11.91 7.43
CA PRO A 142 7.59 -12.47 8.03
C PRO A 142 7.60 -12.43 9.57
N GLN A 143 6.79 -11.58 10.18
CA GLN A 143 6.64 -11.44 11.64
C GLN A 143 5.19 -11.61 12.09
N ALA A 144 4.37 -12.33 11.30
CA ALA A 144 2.96 -12.50 11.60
C ALA A 144 2.74 -13.23 12.94
N PRO A 145 2.01 -12.64 13.92
CA PRO A 145 1.68 -13.32 15.15
C PRO A 145 0.72 -14.49 14.87
N LEU A 146 0.66 -15.47 15.76
CA LEU A 146 -0.28 -16.60 15.63
C LEU A 146 -1.75 -16.15 15.55
N THR A 147 -2.05 -14.96 16.04
CA THR A 147 -3.38 -14.33 16.01
C THR A 147 -3.68 -13.55 14.73
N ALA A 148 -2.72 -13.41 13.79
CA ALA A 148 -2.84 -12.58 12.60
C ALA A 148 -4.10 -12.86 11.77
N GLY A 149 -4.57 -14.11 11.72
CA GLY A 149 -5.77 -14.51 10.99
C GLY A 149 -7.10 -14.18 11.67
N VAL A 150 -7.11 -13.76 12.96
CA VAL A 150 -8.33 -13.55 13.73
C VAL A 150 -9.30 -12.54 13.10
N PRO A 151 -8.84 -11.36 12.59
CA PRO A 151 -9.75 -10.42 11.92
C PRO A 151 -10.47 -11.05 10.71
N SER A 152 -9.76 -11.84 9.92
CA SER A 152 -10.33 -12.52 8.73
C SER A 152 -11.32 -13.63 9.11
N VAL A 153 -11.06 -14.38 10.17
CA VAL A 153 -12.00 -15.40 10.68
C VAL A 153 -13.30 -14.75 11.15
N ILE A 154 -13.21 -13.71 11.97
CA ILE A 154 -14.38 -12.97 12.47
C ILE A 154 -15.15 -12.32 11.33
N ALA A 155 -14.46 -11.72 10.35
CA ALA A 155 -15.07 -11.19 9.14
C ALA A 155 -15.89 -12.26 8.40
N GLY A 156 -15.31 -13.44 8.18
CA GLY A 156 -15.97 -14.57 7.53
C GLY A 156 -17.22 -15.03 8.29
N LEU A 157 -17.12 -15.20 9.60
CA LEU A 157 -18.24 -15.59 10.45
C LEU A 157 -19.38 -14.57 10.41
N ALA A 158 -19.06 -13.28 10.57
CA ALA A 158 -20.02 -12.18 10.50
C ALA A 158 -20.71 -12.13 9.13
N GLY A 159 -19.95 -12.26 8.03
CA GLY A 159 -20.48 -12.29 6.67
C GLY A 159 -21.41 -13.47 6.42
N VAL A 160 -21.04 -14.69 6.84
CA VAL A 160 -21.87 -15.90 6.68
C VAL A 160 -23.17 -15.78 7.47
N LEU A 161 -23.11 -15.34 8.73
CA LEU A 161 -24.31 -15.18 9.58
C LEU A 161 -25.23 -14.10 9.02
N CYS A 162 -24.66 -12.98 8.57
CA CYS A 162 -25.39 -11.89 7.93
C CYS A 162 -26.08 -12.37 6.64
N LEU A 163 -25.35 -13.03 5.74
CA LEU A 163 -25.89 -13.53 4.47
C LEU A 163 -27.04 -14.50 4.70
N ARG A 164 -26.85 -15.50 5.56
CA ARG A 164 -27.92 -16.46 5.91
C ARG A 164 -29.16 -15.77 6.48
N SER A 165 -28.96 -14.82 7.40
CA SER A 165 -30.04 -14.07 8.02
C SER A 165 -30.83 -13.22 7.04
N LEU A 166 -30.14 -12.49 6.15
CA LEU A 166 -30.76 -11.60 5.18
C LEU A 166 -31.44 -12.39 4.05
N VAL A 167 -30.81 -13.45 3.52
CA VAL A 167 -31.40 -14.29 2.47
C VAL A 167 -32.62 -15.03 2.98
N ALA A 168 -32.64 -15.54 4.23
CA ALA A 168 -33.80 -16.20 4.83
C ALA A 168 -35.01 -15.26 5.02
N ARG A 169 -34.74 -13.94 5.18
CA ARG A 169 -35.81 -12.92 5.38
C ARG A 169 -36.12 -12.13 4.12
N ALA A 170 -35.41 -12.37 3.04
CA ALA A 170 -35.59 -11.64 1.78
C ALA A 170 -36.96 -11.98 1.15
N PRO A 171 -37.73 -10.96 0.67
CA PRO A 171 -39.06 -11.18 0.10
C PRO A 171 -38.98 -12.07 -1.15
N GLY A 172 -39.75 -13.19 -1.13
CA GLY A 172 -39.93 -14.07 -2.28
C GLY A 172 -40.82 -13.39 -3.35
N ARG A 173 -40.73 -13.87 -4.61
CA ARG A 173 -41.77 -13.58 -5.61
C ARG A 173 -42.99 -14.39 -5.20
N GLY A 174 -44.00 -13.73 -4.62
CA GLY A 174 -45.34 -14.31 -4.50
C GLY A 174 -45.84 -14.70 -5.91
N PRO A 175 -46.67 -15.76 -6.03
CA PRO A 175 -47.32 -16.07 -7.28
C PRO A 175 -48.05 -14.81 -7.77
N SER A 176 -47.83 -14.43 -9.03
CA SER A 176 -48.62 -13.39 -9.67
C SER A 176 -50.09 -13.81 -9.56
N ARG A 177 -50.93 -13.00 -8.89
CA ARG A 177 -52.34 -13.14 -9.00
C ARG A 177 -52.68 -13.10 -10.51
N GLN A 178 -52.90 -14.26 -11.09
CA GLN A 178 -53.67 -14.34 -12.32
C GLN A 178 -55.05 -13.81 -11.97
N THR A 179 -55.42 -12.67 -12.50
CA THR A 179 -56.78 -12.21 -12.60
C THR A 179 -57.52 -13.29 -13.34
N ALA A 180 -58.34 -14.09 -12.61
CA ALA A 180 -59.28 -14.98 -13.22
C ALA A 180 -60.26 -14.15 -14.09
N PRO A 181 -60.62 -14.63 -15.28
CA PRO A 181 -61.67 -13.98 -16.08
C PRO A 181 -62.98 -13.99 -15.24
N ASN A 182 -63.62 -12.85 -15.25
CA ASN A 182 -64.92 -12.64 -14.61
C ASN A 182 -65.99 -13.32 -15.47
N ASP A 183 -66.27 -14.59 -15.22
CA ASP A 183 -67.49 -15.23 -15.76
C ASP A 183 -68.57 -15.14 -14.70
N GLY A 184 -69.57 -14.37 -15.05
CA GLY A 184 -70.72 -14.08 -14.20
C GLY A 184 -71.64 -15.25 -13.99
N LEU A 185 -72.49 -15.07 -12.96
CA LEU A 185 -73.70 -15.79 -12.64
C LEU A 185 -73.60 -17.18 -11.98
N ALA A 186 -73.72 -17.19 -10.66
CA ALA A 186 -74.79 -17.98 -9.96
C ALA A 186 -74.72 -17.68 -8.47
N ALA A 187 -75.80 -17.14 -7.94
CA ALA A 187 -76.13 -17.07 -6.52
C ALA A 187 -76.50 -18.49 -6.05
N GLU A 188 -75.97 -18.95 -4.90
CA GLU A 188 -76.72 -19.61 -3.85
C GLU A 188 -75.83 -20.11 -2.72
N ALA A 189 -76.40 -19.94 -1.51
CA ALA A 189 -76.16 -20.66 -0.25
C ALA A 189 -74.82 -20.34 0.48
N ALA A 190 -74.99 -19.58 1.56
CA ALA A 190 -73.98 -19.42 2.61
C ALA A 190 -73.94 -20.72 3.48
N PRO A 191 -72.72 -21.22 3.78
CA PRO A 191 -72.49 -22.10 4.93
C PRO A 191 -71.88 -21.30 6.11
N LEU A 192 -72.28 -21.72 7.30
CA LEU A 192 -71.98 -21.22 8.64
C LEU A 192 -70.46 -21.13 8.93
N PRO A 193 -69.98 -20.23 9.79
CA PRO A 193 -68.56 -20.04 10.08
C PRO A 193 -67.97 -21.20 10.88
N SER A 194 -66.93 -21.81 10.36
CA SER A 194 -66.09 -22.78 11.06
C SER A 194 -65.15 -22.04 12.04
N PRO A 195 -64.78 -22.62 13.18
CA PRO A 195 -64.02 -21.95 14.21
C PRO A 195 -62.61 -21.61 13.73
N ALA A 196 -62.17 -20.42 14.10
CA ALA A 196 -60.94 -19.78 13.74
C ALA A 196 -59.66 -20.68 13.86
N ALA A 197 -59.10 -21.05 12.73
CA ALA A 197 -57.73 -21.49 12.69
C ALA A 197 -56.83 -20.24 12.94
N MET A 198 -56.13 -20.25 14.05
CA MET A 198 -55.09 -19.23 14.32
C MET A 198 -54.09 -19.20 13.17
N PRO A 199 -53.78 -18.02 12.60
CA PRO A 199 -52.77 -17.94 11.56
C PRO A 199 -51.38 -18.22 12.17
N VAL A 200 -50.75 -19.32 11.79
CA VAL A 200 -49.32 -19.55 12.01
C VAL A 200 -48.57 -18.42 11.27
N ARG A 201 -48.12 -17.45 12.03
CA ARG A 201 -47.30 -16.35 11.53
C ARG A 201 -45.89 -16.84 11.12
N GLY A 202 -45.76 -17.48 9.99
CA GLY A 202 -44.55 -17.54 9.19
C GLY A 202 -44.51 -16.31 8.26
N GLY A 203 -44.31 -15.12 8.82
CA GLY A 203 -44.40 -13.89 8.05
C GLY A 203 -43.19 -13.69 7.17
N VAL A 204 -43.33 -13.81 5.84
CA VAL A 204 -42.42 -13.22 4.85
C VAL A 204 -42.36 -11.72 5.17
N ALA A 205 -41.18 -11.22 5.52
CA ALA A 205 -41.00 -9.82 5.86
C ALA A 205 -41.48 -8.93 4.69
N SER A 206 -42.24 -7.88 4.98
CA SER A 206 -42.64 -6.93 3.95
C SER A 206 -41.39 -6.31 3.32
N ARG A 207 -41.44 -5.91 2.04
CA ARG A 207 -40.30 -5.25 1.35
C ARG A 207 -39.74 -4.09 2.17
N ARG A 208 -40.60 -3.31 2.82
CA ARG A 208 -40.20 -2.18 3.65
C ARG A 208 -39.46 -2.64 4.91
N ALA A 209 -39.91 -3.69 5.58
CA ALA A 209 -39.21 -4.25 6.74
C ALA A 209 -37.88 -4.87 6.38
N PHE A 210 -37.77 -5.55 5.23
CA PHE A 210 -36.52 -6.08 4.72
C PHE A 210 -35.51 -4.95 4.41
N LEU A 211 -35.92 -3.91 3.71
CA LEU A 211 -35.04 -2.77 3.38
C LEU A 211 -34.61 -2.05 4.66
N GLY A 212 -35.52 -1.82 5.63
CA GLY A 212 -35.16 -1.20 6.91
C GLY A 212 -34.14 -2.04 7.70
N MET A 213 -34.34 -3.36 7.78
CA MET A 213 -33.40 -4.28 8.43
C MET A 213 -32.05 -4.28 7.72
N THR A 214 -32.05 -4.34 6.38
CA THR A 214 -30.79 -4.34 5.58
C THR A 214 -30.03 -3.04 5.76
N ALA A 215 -30.73 -1.89 5.80
CA ALA A 215 -30.13 -0.59 6.08
C ALA A 215 -29.54 -0.52 7.49
N ALA A 216 -30.22 -1.03 8.51
CA ALA A 216 -29.73 -1.09 9.88
C ALA A 216 -28.46 -1.96 9.99
N VAL A 217 -28.44 -3.11 9.32
CA VAL A 217 -27.29 -4.03 9.30
C VAL A 217 -26.12 -3.40 8.54
N ALA A 218 -26.39 -2.71 7.42
CA ALA A 218 -25.35 -1.98 6.69
C ALA A 218 -24.74 -0.84 7.55
N ALA A 219 -25.59 -0.09 8.26
CA ALA A 219 -25.15 0.94 9.20
C ALA A 219 -24.29 0.36 10.33
N ALA A 220 -24.68 -0.79 10.90
CA ALA A 220 -23.87 -1.48 11.92
C ALA A 220 -22.50 -1.90 11.37
N GLY A 221 -22.41 -2.42 10.14
CA GLY A 221 -21.15 -2.73 9.48
C GLY A 221 -20.27 -1.49 9.25
N ALA A 222 -20.86 -0.39 8.82
CA ALA A 222 -20.16 0.88 8.64
C ALA A 222 -19.66 1.46 9.98
N LEU A 223 -20.46 1.38 11.04
CA LEU A 223 -20.07 1.78 12.39
C LEU A 223 -18.96 0.90 12.95
N ALA A 224 -18.98 -0.41 12.67
CA ALA A 224 -17.89 -1.31 13.05
C ALA A 224 -16.59 -0.93 12.35
N ALA A 225 -16.62 -0.64 11.04
CA ALA A 225 -15.45 -0.19 10.31
C ALA A 225 -14.90 1.17 10.83
N ALA A 226 -15.80 2.13 11.08
CA ALA A 226 -15.42 3.43 11.65
C ALA A 226 -14.86 3.27 13.08
N GLY A 227 -15.50 2.42 13.90
CA GLY A 227 -15.03 2.08 15.25
C GLY A 227 -13.65 1.43 15.25
N GLY A 228 -13.41 0.50 14.32
CA GLY A 228 -12.08 -0.13 14.14
C GLY A 228 -11.00 0.89 13.83
N ARG A 229 -11.28 1.81 12.89
CA ARG A 229 -10.35 2.90 12.56
C ARG A 229 -10.10 3.83 13.76
N ALA A 230 -11.15 4.19 14.49
CA ALA A 230 -11.03 5.01 15.70
C ALA A 230 -10.25 4.29 16.82
N LEU A 231 -10.43 2.99 16.97
CA LEU A 231 -9.65 2.18 17.91
C LEU A 231 -8.18 2.12 17.50
N ARG A 232 -7.90 1.94 16.18
CA ARG A 232 -6.55 1.91 15.66
C ARG A 232 -5.82 3.24 15.81
N SER A 233 -6.52 4.38 15.76
CA SER A 233 -5.90 5.70 15.92
C SER A 233 -5.24 5.90 17.29
N ARG A 234 -5.63 5.14 18.33
CA ARG A 234 -4.98 5.17 19.66
C ARG A 234 -3.55 4.60 19.66
N PHE A 235 -3.22 3.78 18.65
CA PHE A 235 -1.87 3.27 18.44
C PHE A 235 -1.01 4.20 17.58
N SER A 236 -1.51 5.41 17.26
CA SER A 236 -0.75 6.37 16.47
C SER A 236 0.53 6.78 17.20
N ALA A 237 1.65 6.69 16.49
CA ALA A 237 2.93 7.16 16.98
C ALA A 237 3.07 8.70 16.92
N ALA A 238 2.02 9.44 16.55
CA ALA A 238 2.08 10.89 16.40
C ALA A 238 2.37 11.61 17.73
N GLU A 239 1.77 11.15 18.84
CA GLU A 239 2.02 11.70 20.17
C GLU A 239 3.43 11.34 20.64
N SER A 240 3.86 10.09 20.47
CA SER A 240 5.23 9.65 20.76
C SER A 240 6.24 10.52 20.01
N ARG A 241 6.02 10.74 18.70
CA ARG A 241 6.87 11.64 17.89
C ARG A 241 6.88 13.07 18.42
N ALA A 242 5.73 13.61 18.79
CA ALA A 242 5.62 14.98 19.29
C ALA A 242 6.36 15.20 20.61
N ASN A 243 6.52 14.15 21.41
CA ASN A 243 7.22 14.18 22.70
C ASN A 243 8.73 13.97 22.57
N VAL A 244 9.23 13.52 21.39
CA VAL A 244 10.67 13.35 21.18
C VAL A 244 11.36 14.70 21.11
N VAL A 245 12.37 14.89 21.96
CA VAL A 245 13.27 16.01 21.94
C VAL A 245 14.62 15.54 21.40
N LEU A 246 14.99 16.04 20.22
CA LEU A 246 16.27 15.69 19.61
C LEU A 246 17.41 16.40 20.35
N PRO A 247 18.48 15.69 20.75
CA PRO A 247 19.67 16.32 21.29
C PRO A 247 20.41 17.10 20.20
N ALA A 248 21.24 18.05 20.62
CA ALA A 248 22.14 18.73 19.70
C ALA A 248 23.16 17.75 19.11
N ALA A 249 23.49 17.92 17.83
CA ALA A 249 24.50 17.12 17.17
C ALA A 249 25.89 17.37 17.80
N ALA A 250 26.63 16.31 18.10
CA ALA A 250 28.04 16.40 18.52
C ALA A 250 28.91 16.93 17.36
N ARG A 251 28.51 16.63 16.11
CA ARG A 251 29.10 17.19 14.88
C ARG A 251 28.00 17.86 14.05
N PRO A 252 27.77 19.18 14.25
CA PRO A 252 26.80 19.93 13.46
C PRO A 252 27.26 20.09 12.01
N GLY A 253 26.33 20.10 11.08
CA GLY A 253 26.58 20.40 9.67
C GLY A 253 26.87 21.89 9.42
N PRO A 254 27.33 22.24 8.22
CA PRO A 254 27.53 23.63 7.84
C PRO A 254 26.18 24.39 7.81
N PRO A 255 26.20 25.74 7.82
CA PRO A 255 24.98 26.52 7.70
C PRO A 255 24.18 26.18 6.44
N LEU A 256 22.85 26.18 6.55
CA LEU A 256 21.90 26.00 5.44
C LEU A 256 21.13 27.29 5.16
N PRO A 257 20.48 27.45 3.99
CA PRO A 257 19.57 28.57 3.75
C PRO A 257 18.52 28.72 4.86
N PRO A 258 18.13 29.97 5.26
CA PRO A 258 18.51 31.24 4.63
C PRO A 258 19.87 31.81 5.05
N ALA A 259 20.62 31.17 5.97
CA ALA A 259 21.91 31.67 6.44
C ALA A 259 23.05 31.47 5.41
N ALA A 260 22.93 30.44 4.55
CA ALA A 260 23.86 30.17 3.45
C ALA A 260 23.12 30.33 2.11
N THR A 261 23.16 31.51 1.51
CA THR A 261 22.48 31.81 0.24
C THR A 261 23.27 31.42 -1.00
N ASP A 262 24.56 31.16 -0.87
CA ASP A 262 25.48 30.80 -1.93
C ASP A 262 25.28 29.39 -2.51
N VAL A 263 24.58 28.52 -1.77
CA VAL A 263 24.15 27.20 -2.25
C VAL A 263 22.89 27.25 -3.12
N GLU A 264 22.27 28.41 -3.27
CA GLU A 264 21.06 28.63 -4.10
C GLU A 264 21.33 29.62 -5.24
N VAL A 265 20.82 29.31 -6.44
CA VAL A 265 21.00 30.16 -7.63
C VAL A 265 20.00 31.32 -7.72
N GLY A 266 19.01 31.38 -6.83
CA GLY A 266 18.02 32.46 -6.77
C GLY A 266 17.08 32.53 -7.98
N VAL A 267 16.88 31.44 -8.71
CA VAL A 267 15.98 31.38 -9.87
C VAL A 267 14.61 30.87 -9.42
N PRO A 268 13.53 31.63 -9.59
CA PRO A 268 12.19 31.19 -9.24
C PRO A 268 11.80 29.90 -9.98
N GLY A 269 11.23 28.94 -9.27
CA GLY A 269 10.80 27.66 -9.83
C GLY A 269 11.86 26.54 -9.72
N VAL A 270 13.10 26.85 -9.36
CA VAL A 270 14.10 25.83 -8.99
C VAL A 270 13.71 25.21 -7.63
N ALA A 271 13.87 23.92 -7.48
CA ALA A 271 13.63 23.22 -6.22
C ALA A 271 14.50 23.86 -5.10
N PRO A 272 13.94 24.13 -3.90
CA PRO A 272 14.71 24.67 -2.79
C PRO A 272 15.87 23.75 -2.43
N PHE A 273 16.99 24.30 -1.96
CA PHE A 273 18.16 23.49 -1.63
C PHE A 273 17.83 22.40 -0.61
N VAL A 274 17.10 22.76 0.47
CA VAL A 274 16.54 21.80 1.42
C VAL A 274 15.09 21.53 1.05
N THR A 275 14.78 20.29 0.71
CA THR A 275 13.41 19.87 0.42
C THR A 275 12.59 19.85 1.71
N PRO A 276 11.48 20.60 1.81
CA PRO A 276 10.62 20.55 2.99
C PRO A 276 10.11 19.14 3.28
N ASN A 277 9.99 18.76 4.56
CA ASN A 277 9.54 17.42 4.96
C ASN A 277 8.17 17.02 4.40
N ALA A 278 7.29 17.99 4.16
CA ALA A 278 5.98 17.77 3.56
C ALA A 278 6.08 17.35 2.08
N ASP A 279 7.07 17.90 1.35
CA ASP A 279 7.26 17.78 -0.08
C ASP A 279 8.30 16.71 -0.45
N PHE A 280 9.02 16.18 0.55
CA PHE A 280 10.01 15.13 0.32
C PHE A 280 9.31 13.87 -0.20
N TYR A 281 9.84 13.31 -1.30
CA TYR A 281 9.21 12.17 -1.97
C TYR A 281 9.02 10.96 -1.03
N ARG A 282 7.95 10.22 -1.26
CA ARG A 282 7.64 9.01 -0.51
C ARG A 282 7.51 7.81 -1.45
N VAL A 283 8.41 6.84 -1.29
CA VAL A 283 8.32 5.51 -1.90
C VAL A 283 8.58 4.48 -0.80
N ASP A 284 7.69 3.53 -0.64
CA ASP A 284 7.81 2.40 0.28
C ASP A 284 6.85 1.27 -0.12
N THR A 285 7.05 0.08 0.41
CA THR A 285 6.18 -1.09 0.20
C THR A 285 4.98 -1.11 1.14
N ALA A 286 5.02 -0.35 2.23
CA ALA A 286 3.98 -0.33 3.25
C ALA A 286 2.65 0.22 2.71
N LEU A 287 1.57 -0.55 2.80
CA LEU A 287 0.23 -0.10 2.45
C LEU A 287 -0.27 0.97 3.43
N VAL A 288 -0.02 0.75 4.71
CA VAL A 288 -0.31 1.67 5.80
C VAL A 288 1.00 2.06 6.45
N VAL A 289 1.16 3.35 6.80
CA VAL A 289 2.36 3.83 7.51
C VAL A 289 2.48 3.12 8.85
N PRO A 290 3.56 2.37 9.10
CA PRO A 290 3.80 1.76 10.40
C PRO A 290 3.77 2.78 11.53
N GLN A 291 3.15 2.42 12.65
CA GLN A 291 2.98 3.26 13.82
C GLN A 291 3.88 2.74 14.94
N VAL A 292 5.19 2.96 14.80
CA VAL A 292 6.19 2.54 15.80
C VAL A 292 6.41 3.68 16.79
N ARG A 293 6.12 3.44 18.07
CA ARG A 293 6.36 4.43 19.11
C ARG A 293 7.83 4.39 19.51
N ALA A 294 8.41 5.54 19.82
CA ALA A 294 9.82 5.65 20.21
C ALA A 294 10.16 4.81 21.47
N GLU A 295 9.24 4.82 22.44
CA GLU A 295 9.37 4.10 23.70
C GLU A 295 9.31 2.57 23.57
N ASP A 296 8.74 2.06 22.46
CA ASP A 296 8.62 0.61 22.19
C ASP A 296 9.65 0.14 21.15
N TRP A 297 10.42 1.09 20.57
CA TRP A 297 11.35 0.77 19.50
C TRP A 297 12.68 0.23 20.03
N VAL A 298 13.17 -0.80 19.35
CA VAL A 298 14.48 -1.42 19.59
C VAL A 298 15.16 -1.65 18.24
N LEU A 299 16.47 -1.37 18.18
CA LEU A 299 17.35 -1.73 17.08
C LEU A 299 18.24 -2.89 17.51
N SER A 300 18.17 -4.00 16.79
CA SER A 300 19.10 -5.13 16.97
C SER A 300 20.25 -5.04 15.96
N VAL A 301 21.48 -5.30 16.40
CA VAL A 301 22.66 -5.48 15.53
C VAL A 301 23.08 -6.93 15.61
N THR A 302 22.98 -7.65 14.49
CA THR A 302 23.05 -9.13 14.46
C THR A 302 23.86 -9.68 13.28
N GLY A 303 23.81 -11.00 13.09
CA GLY A 303 24.40 -11.70 11.95
C GLY A 303 25.85 -12.11 12.18
N MET A 304 26.71 -11.85 11.20
CA MET A 304 28.14 -12.20 11.24
C MET A 304 28.92 -11.17 12.09
N VAL A 305 28.58 -11.10 13.39
CA VAL A 305 29.24 -10.24 14.40
C VAL A 305 29.67 -11.06 15.59
N ASP A 306 30.69 -10.59 16.33
CA ASP A 306 31.15 -11.24 17.56
C ASP A 306 30.36 -10.80 18.78
N GLU A 307 29.89 -9.55 18.79
CA GLU A 307 29.19 -8.91 19.91
C GLU A 307 27.81 -8.38 19.43
N PRO A 308 26.80 -9.27 19.21
CA PRO A 308 25.45 -8.81 18.89
C PRO A 308 24.85 -8.07 20.08
N PHE A 309 24.10 -7.00 19.83
CA PHE A 309 23.46 -6.20 20.88
C PHE A 309 22.15 -5.57 20.40
N GLU A 310 21.42 -5.00 21.33
CA GLU A 310 20.19 -4.24 21.09
C GLU A 310 20.31 -2.84 21.70
N LEU A 311 19.63 -1.88 21.08
CA LEU A 311 19.55 -0.49 21.52
C LEU A 311 18.09 -0.05 21.57
N THR A 312 17.70 0.57 22.67
CA THR A 312 16.46 1.36 22.76
C THR A 312 16.63 2.72 22.06
N PHE A 313 15.53 3.41 21.82
CA PHE A 313 15.56 4.74 21.21
C PHE A 313 16.32 5.76 22.07
N ASP A 314 16.14 5.71 23.40
CA ASP A 314 16.85 6.60 24.32
C ASP A 314 18.36 6.33 24.33
N GLU A 315 18.78 5.07 24.26
CA GLU A 315 20.20 4.71 24.16
C GLU A 315 20.79 5.14 22.82
N LEU A 316 20.00 5.10 21.72
CA LEU A 316 20.43 5.62 20.43
C LEU A 316 20.60 7.15 20.47
N LEU A 317 19.66 7.87 21.11
CA LEU A 317 19.75 9.33 21.28
C LEU A 317 20.90 9.76 22.21
N ALA A 318 21.36 8.89 23.09
CA ALA A 318 22.50 9.16 23.99
C ALA A 318 23.86 9.02 23.31
N ARG A 319 23.92 8.54 22.05
CA ARG A 319 25.14 8.42 21.24
C ARG A 319 25.58 9.77 20.66
N ASP A 320 26.78 9.83 20.11
CA ASP A 320 27.29 10.98 19.39
C ASP A 320 26.57 11.15 18.04
N LEU A 321 25.53 11.98 18.03
CA LEU A 321 24.77 12.26 16.82
C LEU A 321 25.54 13.21 15.90
N ILE A 322 25.42 13.00 14.60
CA ILE A 322 25.93 13.90 13.58
C ILE A 322 24.80 14.46 12.71
N GLU A 323 25.00 15.66 12.19
CA GLU A 323 24.22 16.16 11.06
C GLU A 323 24.91 15.80 9.75
N ALA A 324 24.15 15.21 8.82
CA ALA A 324 24.59 14.83 7.49
C ALA A 324 23.64 15.39 6.43
N ASP A 325 24.18 16.16 5.50
CA ASP A 325 23.44 16.74 4.38
C ASP A 325 23.50 15.79 3.19
N ILE A 326 22.39 15.07 2.91
CA ILE A 326 22.35 13.98 1.94
C ILE A 326 21.16 14.16 1.00
N THR A 327 21.45 14.12 -0.31
CA THR A 327 20.42 13.97 -1.35
C THR A 327 20.10 12.50 -1.54
N MET A 328 18.84 12.13 -1.37
CA MET A 328 18.36 10.79 -1.64
C MET A 328 17.67 10.73 -2.99
N THR A 329 17.85 9.61 -3.70
CA THR A 329 17.22 9.35 -4.99
C THR A 329 16.57 7.98 -4.99
N CYS A 330 15.33 7.89 -5.45
CA CYS A 330 14.67 6.61 -5.68
C CYS A 330 15.19 5.97 -6.96
N ILE A 331 15.30 4.63 -6.99
CA ILE A 331 15.62 3.88 -8.22
C ILE A 331 14.54 4.11 -9.30
N SER A 332 13.30 4.32 -8.89
CA SER A 332 12.16 4.58 -9.79
C SER A 332 12.14 6.00 -10.34
N ASN A 333 13.14 6.83 -10.02
CA ASN A 333 13.23 8.17 -10.57
C ASN A 333 13.57 8.12 -12.07
N PRO A 334 12.66 8.49 -12.98
CA PRO A 334 12.99 8.57 -14.39
C PRO A 334 13.90 9.79 -14.66
N VAL A 335 14.46 9.86 -15.85
CA VAL A 335 15.21 11.05 -16.28
C VAL A 335 14.29 12.28 -16.23
N GLY A 336 14.68 13.30 -15.46
CA GLY A 336 13.89 14.51 -15.23
C GLY A 336 12.76 14.34 -14.20
N GLY A 337 12.73 13.22 -13.46
CA GLY A 337 11.68 12.94 -12.45
C GLY A 337 11.90 13.70 -11.13
N ASP A 338 10.90 13.57 -10.25
CA ASP A 338 10.80 14.27 -8.97
C ASP A 338 11.05 13.38 -7.75
N LEU A 339 11.42 12.10 -7.97
CA LEU A 339 11.71 11.16 -6.88
C LEU A 339 13.17 11.33 -6.38
N VAL A 340 13.55 12.55 -6.11
CA VAL A 340 14.84 12.98 -5.54
C VAL A 340 14.59 14.14 -4.60
N GLY A 341 15.31 14.20 -3.48
CA GLY A 341 15.20 15.28 -2.51
C GLY A 341 16.42 15.37 -1.63
N HIS A 342 16.71 16.58 -1.16
CA HIS A 342 17.81 16.87 -0.26
C HIS A 342 17.30 17.20 1.13
N ALA A 343 17.91 16.62 2.16
CA ALA A 343 17.59 16.93 3.54
C ALA A 343 18.83 16.87 4.43
N ARG A 344 18.78 17.60 5.54
CA ARG A 344 19.70 17.43 6.67
C ARG A 344 19.17 16.34 7.58
N TRP A 345 19.95 15.31 7.77
CA TRP A 345 19.64 14.18 8.63
C TRP A 345 20.43 14.26 9.92
N LEU A 346 19.79 13.96 11.04
CA LEU A 346 20.43 13.81 12.34
C LEU A 346 20.42 12.34 12.74
N GLY A 347 21.58 11.77 13.06
CA GLY A 347 21.64 10.35 13.44
C GLY A 347 23.02 9.91 13.90
N VAL A 348 23.12 8.62 14.24
CA VAL A 348 24.37 7.94 14.64
C VAL A 348 25.03 7.33 13.43
N LEU A 349 26.35 7.44 13.32
CA LEU A 349 27.09 6.76 12.24
C LEU A 349 26.95 5.25 12.38
N THR A 350 26.52 4.61 11.30
CA THR A 350 26.33 3.15 11.29
C THR A 350 27.63 2.40 11.60
N ARG A 351 28.80 2.94 11.18
CA ARG A 351 30.12 2.35 11.49
C ARG A 351 30.38 2.26 12.99
N GLU A 352 29.92 3.22 13.80
CA GLU A 352 30.13 3.19 15.27
C GLU A 352 29.36 2.00 15.91
N LEU A 353 28.15 1.73 15.41
CA LEU A 353 27.38 0.55 15.84
C LEU A 353 28.01 -0.76 15.36
N LEU A 354 28.56 -0.77 14.15
CA LEU A 354 29.26 -1.93 13.61
C LEU A 354 30.59 -2.20 14.32
N ASP A 355 31.36 -1.16 14.66
CA ASP A 355 32.62 -1.29 15.41
C ASP A 355 32.37 -1.91 16.80
N GLU A 356 31.25 -1.56 17.46
CA GLU A 356 30.82 -2.18 18.71
C GLU A 356 30.43 -3.66 18.50
N ALA A 357 29.70 -3.96 17.43
CA ALA A 357 29.25 -5.33 17.10
C ALA A 357 30.41 -6.23 16.62
N ARG A 358 31.51 -5.70 16.13
CA ARG A 358 32.70 -6.43 15.64
C ARG A 358 32.36 -7.39 14.50
N PRO A 359 32.18 -6.92 13.27
CA PRO A 359 31.93 -7.79 12.11
C PRO A 359 33.03 -8.83 11.92
N ARG A 360 32.60 -10.06 11.68
CA ARG A 360 33.52 -11.20 11.42
C ARG A 360 34.10 -11.12 10.03
N GLY A 361 35.29 -11.65 9.87
CA GLY A 361 35.94 -11.75 8.56
C GLY A 361 35.10 -12.53 7.55
N GLY A 362 35.06 -12.05 6.30
CA GLY A 362 34.27 -12.62 5.22
C GLY A 362 32.87 -12.03 5.06
N ALA A 363 32.38 -11.22 6.00
CA ALA A 363 31.16 -10.45 5.81
C ALA A 363 31.37 -9.34 4.77
N ASP A 364 30.46 -9.21 3.81
CA ASP A 364 30.56 -8.22 2.73
C ASP A 364 29.26 -7.44 2.48
N GLN A 365 28.17 -7.78 3.19
CA GLN A 365 26.86 -7.13 3.07
C GLN A 365 26.34 -6.66 4.43
N LEU A 366 25.77 -5.44 4.46
CA LEU A 366 24.93 -4.97 5.55
C LEU A 366 23.47 -4.95 5.09
N VAL A 367 22.59 -5.58 5.87
CA VAL A 367 21.15 -5.63 5.63
C VAL A 367 20.42 -4.81 6.69
N GLY A 368 19.59 -3.86 6.24
CA GLY A 368 18.64 -3.14 7.11
C GLY A 368 17.26 -3.76 6.98
N ARG A 369 16.64 -4.12 8.12
CA ARG A 369 15.30 -4.68 8.19
C ARG A 369 14.31 -3.70 8.80
N SER A 370 13.14 -3.62 8.21
CA SER A 370 12.03 -2.76 8.63
C SER A 370 10.96 -3.57 9.38
N VAL A 371 10.22 -2.90 10.24
CA VAL A 371 9.07 -3.48 10.95
C VAL A 371 7.99 -4.03 10.01
N ASP A 372 7.86 -3.50 8.79
CA ASP A 372 6.90 -3.98 7.76
C ASP A 372 7.43 -5.17 6.94
N GLY A 373 8.64 -5.69 7.28
CA GLY A 373 9.28 -6.79 6.60
C GLY A 373 10.07 -6.39 5.33
N TYR A 374 10.15 -5.10 5.01
CA TYR A 374 11.03 -4.62 3.96
C TYR A 374 12.51 -4.82 4.34
N THR A 375 13.35 -5.12 3.35
CA THR A 375 14.78 -5.25 3.53
C THR A 375 15.54 -4.48 2.47
N CYS A 376 16.53 -3.70 2.87
CA CYS A 376 17.60 -3.24 1.99
C CYS A 376 18.85 -4.12 2.19
N GLY A 377 19.84 -4.02 1.30
CA GLY A 377 21.13 -4.70 1.47
C GLY A 377 22.17 -4.11 0.53
N PHE A 378 23.34 -3.75 1.08
CA PHE A 378 24.40 -3.05 0.35
C PHE A 378 25.78 -3.49 0.84
N PRO A 379 26.85 -3.17 0.07
CA PRO A 379 28.21 -3.50 0.49
C PRO A 379 28.54 -2.97 1.88
N LEU A 380 29.02 -3.84 2.77
CA LEU A 380 29.40 -3.48 4.13
C LEU A 380 30.41 -2.33 4.16
N SER A 381 31.29 -2.26 3.18
CA SER A 381 32.24 -1.14 3.02
C SER A 381 31.56 0.23 2.93
N ALA A 382 30.34 0.29 2.36
CA ALA A 382 29.60 1.55 2.26
C ALA A 382 29.11 2.08 3.62
N ALA A 383 29.04 1.26 4.64
CA ALA A 383 28.77 1.70 6.01
C ALA A 383 30.01 2.37 6.66
N TYR A 384 31.22 2.10 6.13
CA TYR A 384 32.47 2.61 6.66
C TYR A 384 33.05 3.79 5.87
N ASP A 385 32.95 3.79 4.55
CA ASP A 385 33.62 4.72 3.64
C ASP A 385 32.86 6.04 3.42
N ARG A 386 31.66 6.19 4.00
CA ARG A 386 30.79 7.37 3.89
C ARG A 386 29.99 7.60 5.17
N ASP A 387 29.28 8.73 5.26
CA ASP A 387 28.43 9.04 6.40
C ASP A 387 27.09 8.30 6.29
N CYS A 388 27.16 6.95 6.32
CA CYS A 388 26.01 6.09 6.52
C CYS A 388 25.49 6.25 7.94
N ILE A 389 24.22 6.58 8.13
CA ILE A 389 23.65 6.90 9.44
C ILE A 389 22.36 6.14 9.73
N VAL A 390 22.17 5.83 11.00
CA VAL A 390 20.85 5.53 11.57
C VAL A 390 20.25 6.86 12.01
N ALA A 391 19.43 7.44 11.13
CA ALA A 391 18.84 8.76 11.31
C ALA A 391 17.62 8.72 12.22
N VAL A 392 17.51 9.68 13.13
CA VAL A 392 16.39 9.92 14.06
C VAL A 392 15.70 11.25 13.80
N GLY A 393 16.35 12.16 13.06
CA GLY A 393 15.85 13.49 12.72
C GLY A 393 16.02 13.83 11.24
N MET A 394 15.19 14.74 10.75
CA MET A 394 15.17 15.25 9.39
C MET A 394 14.81 16.72 9.39
N ASN A 395 15.68 17.57 8.83
CA ASN A 395 15.48 19.02 8.74
C ASN A 395 15.16 19.69 10.09
N GLY A 396 15.85 19.26 11.17
CA GLY A 396 15.73 19.87 12.50
C GLY A 396 14.55 19.40 13.34
N GLU A 397 13.77 18.42 12.88
CA GLU A 397 12.67 17.81 13.64
C GLU A 397 12.78 16.29 13.70
N PRO A 398 12.14 15.59 14.67
CA PRO A 398 12.05 14.14 14.67
C PRO A 398 11.50 13.65 13.32
N LEU A 399 11.97 12.50 12.84
CA LEU A 399 11.54 11.95 11.56
C LEU A 399 10.01 12.00 11.43
N PRO A 400 9.44 12.49 10.31
CA PRO A 400 8.03 12.30 10.05
C PRO A 400 7.65 10.82 10.00
N LEU A 401 6.47 10.44 10.49
CA LEU A 401 6.00 9.04 10.47
C LEU A 401 6.14 8.40 9.09
N LYS A 402 5.73 9.13 8.03
CA LYS A 402 5.82 8.68 6.63
C LYS A 402 7.26 8.54 6.12
N HIS A 403 8.24 9.11 6.81
CA HIS A 403 9.65 9.07 6.46
C HIS A 403 10.47 8.14 7.35
N GLY A 404 9.83 7.35 8.22
CA GLY A 404 10.48 6.24 8.92
C GLY A 404 10.71 6.45 10.42
N PHE A 405 9.93 7.33 11.10
CA PHE A 405 9.98 7.44 12.56
C PHE A 405 9.82 6.07 13.26
N PRO A 406 10.56 5.75 14.35
CA PRO A 406 11.48 6.64 15.04
C PRO A 406 12.89 6.68 14.43
N ALA A 407 13.32 5.66 13.69
CA ALA A 407 14.64 5.60 13.10
C ALA A 407 14.64 5.01 11.69
N ARG A 408 15.55 5.50 10.83
CA ARG A 408 15.76 4.99 9.49
C ARG A 408 17.24 4.91 9.14
N LEU A 409 17.57 3.98 8.25
CA LEU A 409 18.90 3.91 7.65
C LEU A 409 18.95 4.84 6.43
N VAL A 410 20.04 5.62 6.31
CA VAL A 410 20.36 6.49 5.17
C VAL A 410 21.81 6.30 4.78
N THR A 411 22.06 5.85 3.55
CA THR A 411 23.40 5.63 3.01
C THR A 411 23.63 6.53 1.80
N PRO A 412 24.55 7.50 1.85
CA PRO A 412 24.85 8.37 0.71
C PRO A 412 25.32 7.58 -0.51
N GLY A 413 24.95 8.04 -1.70
CA GLY A 413 25.47 7.52 -2.98
C GLY A 413 24.85 6.20 -3.44
N LEU A 414 23.91 5.63 -2.68
CA LEU A 414 23.14 4.45 -3.05
C LEU A 414 21.67 4.79 -3.25
N TYR A 415 21.04 4.22 -4.29
CA TYR A 415 19.60 4.35 -4.44
C TYR A 415 18.88 3.83 -3.21
N GLY A 416 17.77 4.52 -2.83
CA GLY A 416 17.06 4.25 -1.59
C GLY A 416 16.65 2.78 -1.36
N TYR A 417 16.45 2.00 -2.44
CA TYR A 417 16.03 0.60 -2.31
C TYR A 417 17.12 -0.34 -1.78
N ILE A 418 18.41 0.03 -1.90
CA ILE A 418 19.52 -0.75 -1.36
C ILE A 418 20.19 -0.07 -0.17
N GLY A 419 20.18 1.26 -0.08
CA GLY A 419 20.90 2.01 0.96
C GLY A 419 20.00 2.64 2.02
N SER A 420 18.69 2.34 2.06
CA SER A 420 17.78 3.00 2.99
C SER A 420 16.65 2.10 3.44
N THR A 421 16.39 2.09 4.76
CA THR A 421 15.29 1.36 5.39
C THR A 421 14.57 2.29 6.35
N LYS A 422 13.27 2.53 6.11
CA LYS A 422 12.39 3.24 7.03
C LYS A 422 11.92 2.30 8.15
N TRP A 423 11.57 2.85 9.31
CA TRP A 423 11.09 2.04 10.45
C TRP A 423 12.05 0.89 10.76
N LEU A 424 13.34 1.24 10.81
CA LEU A 424 14.44 0.29 10.99
C LEU A 424 14.34 -0.41 12.34
N THR A 425 14.47 -1.75 12.36
CA THR A 425 14.47 -2.56 13.58
C THR A 425 15.71 -3.44 13.70
N GLU A 426 16.44 -3.69 12.60
CA GLU A 426 17.61 -4.55 12.64
C GLU A 426 18.65 -4.14 11.59
N LEU A 427 19.91 -4.21 11.99
CA LEU A 427 21.08 -4.19 11.13
C LEU A 427 21.73 -5.59 11.20
N GLU A 428 21.65 -6.34 10.11
CA GLU A 428 22.24 -7.68 10.01
C GLU A 428 23.50 -7.64 9.13
N VAL A 429 24.61 -8.06 9.69
CA VAL A 429 25.87 -8.26 8.95
C VAL A 429 25.85 -9.65 8.33
N THR A 430 26.04 -9.75 7.00
CA THR A 430 25.94 -11.03 6.26
C THR A 430 26.80 -11.01 5.01
N THR A 431 26.53 -11.89 4.04
CA THR A 431 27.17 -11.91 2.72
C THR A 431 26.14 -11.83 1.61
N PHE A 432 26.54 -11.31 0.43
CA PHE A 432 25.69 -11.28 -0.76
C PHE A 432 25.29 -12.70 -1.22
N ASP A 433 26.13 -13.71 -0.95
CA ASP A 433 25.81 -15.10 -1.28
C ASP A 433 24.73 -15.70 -0.37
N ALA A 434 24.59 -15.18 0.86
CA ALA A 434 23.66 -15.71 1.85
C ALA A 434 22.27 -15.03 1.79
N PHE A 435 22.20 -13.79 1.33
CA PHE A 435 20.95 -13.03 1.41
C PHE A 435 20.71 -12.10 0.22
N ASP A 436 19.57 -12.31 -0.46
CA ASP A 436 19.00 -11.40 -1.43
C ASP A 436 17.94 -10.51 -0.78
N GLN A 437 18.13 -9.20 -0.81
CA GLN A 437 17.17 -8.24 -0.29
C GLN A 437 15.89 -8.17 -1.17
N TYR A 438 14.88 -7.46 -0.68
CA TYR A 438 13.52 -7.42 -1.23
C TYR A 438 13.47 -7.19 -2.75
N TRP A 439 14.21 -6.20 -3.29
CA TRP A 439 14.14 -5.82 -4.71
C TRP A 439 15.08 -6.65 -5.61
N VAL A 440 16.18 -7.21 -5.08
CA VAL A 440 17.07 -8.11 -5.83
C VAL A 440 16.31 -9.35 -6.26
N ARG A 441 15.53 -9.95 -5.36
CA ARG A 441 14.61 -11.06 -5.70
C ARG A 441 13.59 -10.69 -6.78
N ARG A 442 13.38 -9.39 -7.01
CA ARG A 442 12.52 -8.84 -8.07
C ARG A 442 13.32 -8.35 -9.28
N GLY A 443 14.65 -8.66 -9.36
CA GLY A 443 15.59 -8.46 -10.47
C GLY A 443 16.08 -7.03 -10.63
N TYR A 444 16.09 -6.27 -9.56
CA TYR A 444 16.93 -5.08 -9.48
C TYR A 444 18.36 -5.49 -9.15
N ALA A 445 19.33 -4.63 -9.44
CA ALA A 445 20.72 -4.90 -9.13
C ALA A 445 20.97 -4.97 -7.61
N ASP A 446 21.89 -5.81 -7.18
CA ASP A 446 22.35 -5.92 -5.80
C ASP A 446 23.29 -4.78 -5.40
N ARG A 447 23.87 -4.09 -6.40
CA ARG A 447 24.76 -2.93 -6.26
C ARG A 447 24.34 -1.87 -7.25
N ALA A 448 23.80 -0.77 -6.77
CA ALA A 448 23.31 0.32 -7.60
C ALA A 448 23.73 1.68 -7.01
N PRO A 449 24.94 2.15 -7.34
CA PRO A 449 25.34 3.51 -7.04
C PRO A 449 24.47 4.49 -7.82
N ILE A 450 24.14 5.63 -7.21
CA ILE A 450 23.36 6.67 -7.86
C ILE A 450 24.14 7.20 -9.07
N LYS A 451 23.46 7.23 -10.23
CA LYS A 451 24.03 7.74 -11.49
C LYS A 451 24.07 9.27 -11.48
N THR A 452 25.06 9.85 -12.20
CA THR A 452 25.16 11.29 -12.44
C THR A 452 23.95 11.76 -13.23
N MET A 453 23.26 12.80 -12.74
CA MET A 453 21.99 13.27 -13.31
C MET A 453 21.88 14.79 -13.19
N ALA A 454 21.25 15.42 -14.19
CA ALA A 454 20.79 16.80 -14.13
C ALA A 454 19.32 16.89 -14.50
N ARG A 455 18.60 17.84 -13.89
CA ARG A 455 17.18 18.12 -14.11
C ARG A 455 16.95 19.62 -14.31
N ILE A 456 16.09 19.95 -15.27
CA ILE A 456 15.57 21.30 -15.46
C ILE A 456 14.29 21.41 -14.64
N ASP A 457 14.22 22.36 -13.71
CA ASP A 457 13.05 22.66 -12.90
C ASP A 457 12.22 23.79 -13.51
N THR A 458 12.90 24.76 -14.13
CA THR A 458 12.29 25.95 -14.77
C THR A 458 13.08 26.33 -16.04
N PRO A 459 12.40 26.71 -17.14
CA PRO A 459 10.95 26.62 -17.35
C PRO A 459 10.47 25.17 -17.42
N ARG A 460 9.15 24.97 -17.20
CA ARG A 460 8.54 23.64 -17.26
C ARG A 460 8.32 23.16 -18.70
N SER A 461 8.17 21.86 -18.88
CA SER A 461 7.84 21.31 -20.20
C SER A 461 6.54 21.91 -20.74
N LEU A 462 6.56 22.34 -21.99
CA LEU A 462 5.46 22.98 -22.73
C LEU A 462 5.07 24.39 -22.18
N GLU A 463 5.86 24.95 -21.29
CA GLU A 463 5.63 26.31 -20.80
C GLU A 463 5.82 27.33 -21.92
N ARG A 464 5.07 28.46 -21.83
CA ARG A 464 5.20 29.63 -22.68
C ARG A 464 5.97 30.69 -21.92
N VAL A 465 7.06 31.17 -22.51
CA VAL A 465 7.90 32.21 -21.93
C VAL A 465 7.99 33.40 -22.88
N ALA A 466 8.23 34.58 -22.36
CA ALA A 466 8.41 35.78 -23.18
C ALA A 466 9.78 35.75 -23.86
N ALA A 467 9.88 36.39 -25.04
CA ALA A 467 11.16 36.61 -25.71
C ALA A 467 12.06 37.54 -24.88
N GLY A 468 13.37 37.35 -24.98
CA GLY A 468 14.39 38.08 -24.22
C GLY A 468 15.06 37.24 -23.13
N PRO A 469 15.55 37.83 -22.05
CA PRO A 469 16.33 37.13 -21.03
C PRO A 469 15.44 36.18 -20.22
N VAL A 470 15.71 34.87 -20.34
CA VAL A 470 15.06 33.78 -19.60
C VAL A 470 16.11 33.05 -18.78
N ALA A 471 15.89 32.89 -17.49
CA ALA A 471 16.73 32.04 -16.65
C ALA A 471 16.22 30.59 -16.69
N ILE A 472 17.05 29.68 -17.18
CA ILE A 472 16.84 28.23 -17.06
C ILE A 472 17.53 27.78 -15.78
N GLY A 473 16.88 26.95 -14.95
CA GLY A 473 17.49 26.49 -13.72
C GLY A 473 17.00 25.12 -13.28
N GLY A 474 17.77 24.52 -12.38
CA GLY A 474 17.46 23.20 -11.85
C GLY A 474 18.51 22.68 -10.89
N VAL A 475 18.53 21.35 -10.72
CA VAL A 475 19.43 20.64 -9.82
C VAL A 475 20.21 19.54 -10.55
N ALA A 476 21.41 19.25 -10.07
CA ALA A 476 22.22 18.12 -10.53
C ALA A 476 22.80 17.37 -9.34
N TRP A 477 23.00 16.05 -9.46
CA TRP A 477 23.47 15.20 -8.37
C TRP A 477 24.34 14.04 -8.86
N ALA A 478 25.33 13.71 -8.06
CA ALA A 478 26.19 12.54 -8.20
C ALA A 478 26.83 12.25 -6.83
N GLN A 479 26.04 11.81 -5.87
CA GLN A 479 26.46 11.65 -4.48
C GLN A 479 27.75 10.82 -4.39
N THR A 480 28.58 11.10 -3.39
CA THR A 480 29.96 10.64 -3.18
C THR A 480 30.99 11.16 -4.17
N ARG A 481 30.57 11.66 -5.34
CA ARG A 481 31.45 12.24 -6.37
C ARG A 481 31.32 13.77 -6.43
N GLY A 482 30.13 14.31 -6.18
CA GLY A 482 29.80 15.73 -6.38
C GLY A 482 29.55 16.08 -7.85
N ILE A 483 29.23 17.34 -8.12
CA ILE A 483 28.99 17.89 -9.47
C ILE A 483 30.02 19.00 -9.73
N ASP A 484 30.80 18.87 -10.79
CA ASP A 484 31.80 19.84 -11.21
C ASP A 484 31.33 20.78 -12.31
N ALA A 485 30.44 20.28 -13.22
CA ALA A 485 29.85 21.11 -14.24
C ALA A 485 28.43 20.69 -14.59
N VAL A 486 27.63 21.64 -15.04
CA VAL A 486 26.33 21.41 -15.72
C VAL A 486 26.40 22.17 -17.04
N GLU A 487 25.93 21.55 -18.09
CA GLU A 487 25.90 22.10 -19.42
C GLU A 487 24.51 22.06 -20.02
N VAL A 488 24.11 23.13 -20.66
CA VAL A 488 22.79 23.29 -21.30
C VAL A 488 22.98 23.44 -22.81
N ARG A 489 22.10 22.78 -23.56
CA ARG A 489 22.00 22.89 -25.01
C ARG A 489 20.60 23.37 -25.38
N ILE A 490 20.53 24.37 -26.25
CA ILE A 490 19.32 24.86 -26.85
C ILE A 490 19.25 24.33 -28.27
N ASP A 491 18.18 23.63 -28.62
CA ASP A 491 17.97 22.95 -29.89
C ASP A 491 19.18 22.06 -30.29
N ASP A 492 19.64 22.18 -31.50
CA ASP A 492 20.82 21.44 -32.03
C ASP A 492 22.12 22.21 -31.87
N GLY A 493 22.16 23.29 -31.05
CA GLY A 493 23.34 24.06 -30.78
C GLY A 493 24.38 23.31 -29.92
N PRO A 494 25.52 23.92 -29.63
CA PRO A 494 26.53 23.33 -28.75
C PRO A 494 26.05 23.35 -27.29
N PHE A 495 26.56 22.41 -26.49
CA PHE A 495 26.47 22.50 -25.03
C PHE A 495 27.27 23.70 -24.53
N ARG A 496 26.70 24.47 -23.62
CA ARG A 496 27.32 25.64 -22.98
C ARG A 496 27.26 25.48 -21.46
N PRO A 497 28.29 25.91 -20.73
CA PRO A 497 28.34 25.78 -19.28
C PRO A 497 27.27 26.64 -18.61
N ALA A 498 26.60 26.05 -17.62
CA ALA A 498 25.73 26.74 -16.68
C ALA A 498 26.54 27.26 -15.48
N GLN A 499 26.02 28.28 -14.82
CA GLN A 499 26.52 28.75 -13.54
C GLN A 499 26.05 27.84 -12.42
N LEU A 500 26.97 27.33 -11.59
CA LEU A 500 26.67 26.51 -10.44
C LEU A 500 26.62 27.36 -9.17
N ALA A 501 25.68 27.03 -8.26
CA ALA A 501 25.77 27.47 -6.88
C ALA A 501 26.98 26.81 -6.17
N GLU A 502 27.36 27.30 -4.99
CA GLU A 502 28.41 26.66 -4.19
C GLU A 502 27.99 25.22 -3.78
N ALA A 503 28.97 24.34 -3.69
CA ALA A 503 28.73 22.96 -3.24
C ALA A 503 28.76 22.90 -1.71
N LEU A 504 27.70 22.44 -1.07
CA LEU A 504 27.71 22.21 0.38
C LEU A 504 28.66 21.04 0.75
N ASN A 505 28.48 19.90 0.08
CA ASN A 505 29.33 18.71 0.18
C ASN A 505 29.16 17.83 -1.09
N ARG A 506 29.81 16.65 -1.11
CA ARG A 506 29.74 15.72 -2.25
C ARG A 506 28.47 14.87 -2.29
N ASP A 507 27.71 14.81 -1.21
CA ASP A 507 26.49 14.01 -1.07
C ASP A 507 25.22 14.83 -1.28
N SER A 508 25.37 16.15 -1.40
CA SER A 508 24.30 17.08 -1.71
C SER A 508 24.16 17.29 -3.21
N TRP A 509 22.95 17.51 -3.67
CA TRP A 509 22.74 18.04 -5.01
C TRP A 509 23.28 19.46 -5.11
N ARG A 510 23.45 19.94 -6.35
CA ARG A 510 23.94 21.27 -6.65
C ARG A 510 22.96 21.98 -7.52
N GLN A 511 22.53 23.18 -7.15
CA GLN A 511 21.69 24.02 -7.98
C GLN A 511 22.51 24.64 -9.09
N TRP A 512 21.86 24.90 -10.24
CA TRP A 512 22.49 25.54 -11.40
C TRP A 512 21.50 26.48 -12.10
N ARG A 513 22.05 27.50 -12.79
CA ARG A 513 21.32 28.43 -13.66
C ARG A 513 22.05 28.63 -14.99
N PHE A 514 21.28 28.90 -16.02
CA PHE A 514 21.74 29.25 -17.34
C PHE A 514 20.93 30.42 -17.89
N ASP A 515 21.55 31.54 -18.17
CA ASP A 515 20.88 32.72 -18.73
C ASP A 515 20.83 32.56 -20.25
N TRP A 516 19.62 32.56 -20.78
CA TRP A 516 19.28 32.37 -22.18
C TRP A 516 18.58 33.61 -22.72
N ASP A 517 19.08 34.17 -23.81
CA ASP A 517 18.37 35.20 -24.59
C ASP A 517 17.40 34.50 -25.57
N ALA A 518 16.18 34.36 -25.14
CA ALA A 518 15.16 33.55 -25.82
C ALA A 518 14.58 34.30 -27.02
N VAL A 519 14.61 33.67 -28.19
CA VAL A 519 14.01 34.21 -29.42
C VAL A 519 12.66 33.55 -29.67
N PRO A 520 11.69 34.24 -30.33
CA PRO A 520 10.39 33.66 -30.62
C PRO A 520 10.49 32.34 -31.39
N GLY A 521 9.71 31.34 -30.96
CA GLY A 521 9.69 30.02 -31.58
C GLY A 521 9.51 28.89 -30.57
N ARG A 522 9.61 27.67 -31.07
CA ARG A 522 9.59 26.46 -30.24
C ARG A 522 11.02 25.96 -30.08
N HIS A 523 11.44 25.79 -28.85
CA HIS A 523 12.81 25.40 -28.51
C HIS A 523 12.86 24.16 -27.64
N THR A 524 13.90 23.34 -27.86
CA THR A 524 14.22 22.18 -27.03
C THR A 524 15.38 22.54 -26.11
N LEU A 525 15.18 22.40 -24.80
CA LEU A 525 16.19 22.58 -23.78
C LEU A 525 16.71 21.23 -23.34
N THR A 526 18.01 20.99 -23.41
CA THR A 526 18.67 19.74 -22.99
C THR A 526 19.74 20.05 -21.95
N VAL A 527 19.79 19.26 -20.88
CA VAL A 527 20.79 19.41 -19.80
C VAL A 527 21.55 18.10 -19.57
N ARG A 528 22.86 18.24 -19.25
CA ARG A 528 23.71 17.16 -18.75
C ARG A 528 24.64 17.67 -17.66
N ALA A 529 25.10 16.77 -16.78
CA ALA A 529 26.07 17.07 -15.74
C ALA A 529 27.40 16.36 -15.98
N VAL A 530 28.45 16.92 -15.38
CA VAL A 530 29.77 16.29 -15.22
C VAL A 530 30.03 16.16 -13.72
N ASP A 531 30.37 14.96 -13.27
CA ASP A 531 30.64 14.71 -11.86
C ASP A 531 32.09 15.02 -11.46
N GLY A 532 32.38 14.97 -10.17
CA GLY A 532 33.70 15.31 -9.61
C GLY A 532 34.84 14.34 -9.95
N ARG A 533 34.57 13.31 -10.77
CA ARG A 533 35.60 12.48 -11.41
C ARG A 533 35.86 12.87 -12.86
N GLY A 534 35.13 13.88 -13.35
CA GLY A 534 35.19 14.30 -14.75
C GLY A 534 34.35 13.43 -15.69
N GLU A 535 33.50 12.53 -15.14
CA GLU A 535 32.63 11.68 -15.95
C GLU A 535 31.36 12.44 -16.35
N THR A 536 31.12 12.53 -17.66
CA THR A 536 29.91 13.18 -18.20
C THR A 536 28.72 12.24 -18.13
N GLN A 537 27.57 12.77 -17.71
CA GLN A 537 26.29 12.07 -17.77
C GLN A 537 26.04 11.48 -19.16
N THR A 538 25.76 10.20 -19.24
CA THR A 538 25.57 9.50 -20.51
C THR A 538 24.32 9.98 -21.24
N GLU A 539 24.41 10.05 -22.59
CA GLU A 539 23.25 10.29 -23.45
C GLU A 539 22.35 9.03 -23.58
N THR A 540 22.96 7.84 -23.42
CA THR A 540 22.28 6.57 -23.61
C THR A 540 21.09 6.45 -22.66
N ARG A 541 19.90 6.39 -23.22
CA ARG A 541 18.67 6.16 -22.46
C ARG A 541 18.59 4.72 -21.97
N ALA A 542 18.36 4.55 -20.68
CA ALA A 542 18.00 3.27 -20.07
C ALA A 542 16.82 3.48 -19.12
N ASP A 543 16.05 2.42 -18.95
CA ASP A 543 14.93 2.36 -18.02
C ASP A 543 15.42 2.24 -16.57
N ILE A 544 14.53 2.36 -15.60
CA ILE A 544 14.82 2.30 -14.17
C ILE A 544 15.37 0.93 -13.71
N VAL A 545 15.01 -0.16 -14.40
CA VAL A 545 15.45 -1.52 -14.09
C VAL A 545 16.60 -1.90 -15.01
N PRO A 546 17.68 -2.53 -14.50
CA PRO A 546 17.88 -3.04 -13.13
C PRO A 546 18.52 -2.05 -12.14
N ASP A 547 19.18 -1.00 -12.60
CA ASP A 547 20.15 -0.19 -11.84
C ASP A 547 19.93 1.33 -11.94
N GLY A 548 18.72 1.76 -12.28
CA GLY A 548 18.32 3.17 -12.40
C GLY A 548 18.35 3.71 -13.81
N ALA A 549 17.48 4.69 -14.09
CA ALA A 549 17.39 5.35 -15.37
C ALA A 549 18.70 6.07 -15.75
N SER A 550 18.93 6.21 -17.05
CA SER A 550 20.02 7.04 -17.59
C SER A 550 19.58 7.80 -18.83
N GLY A 551 20.35 8.78 -19.25
CA GLY A 551 20.08 9.64 -20.40
C GLY A 551 19.99 11.11 -20.00
N TRP A 552 20.04 12.03 -20.98
CA TRP A 552 19.87 13.46 -20.76
C TRP A 552 18.39 13.84 -20.64
N MET A 553 18.08 14.79 -19.76
CA MET A 553 16.76 15.41 -19.73
C MET A 553 16.64 16.43 -20.85
N SER A 554 15.54 16.34 -21.60
CA SER A 554 15.15 17.33 -22.59
C SER A 554 13.68 17.69 -22.41
N LEU A 555 13.38 18.97 -22.57
CA LEU A 555 12.00 19.48 -22.56
C LEU A 555 11.81 20.54 -23.65
N VAL A 556 10.57 20.82 -23.99
CA VAL A 556 10.22 21.79 -25.02
C VAL A 556 9.50 22.97 -24.38
N VAL A 557 9.88 24.17 -24.81
CA VAL A 557 9.22 25.44 -24.43
C VAL A 557 8.79 26.21 -25.69
N THR A 558 7.84 27.11 -25.55
CA THR A 558 7.43 28.03 -26.60
C THR A 558 7.76 29.45 -26.17
N VAL A 559 8.49 30.20 -27.01
CA VAL A 559 8.81 31.61 -26.78
C VAL A 559 7.87 32.45 -27.63
N ASP A 560 7.17 33.39 -26.99
CA ASP A 560 6.18 34.30 -27.65
C ASP A 560 6.82 35.56 -28.18
#